data_aea444b253271834b02566f0e36796e5
#
_entry.id   aea444b253271834b02566f0e36796e5
#
_cell.length_a   1.000
_cell.length_b   1.000
_cell.length_c   1.000
_cell.angle_alpha   90.00
_cell.angle_beta   90.00
_cell.angle_gamma   90.00
#
_symmetry.space_group_name_H-M   'P 1'
#
loop_
_entity.id
_entity.type
_entity.pdbx_description
1 polymer ?
#
loop_
_entity_poly.entity_id
_entity_poly.type
_entity_poly.pdbx_seq_one_letter_code
_entity_poly.pdbx_strand_id
1 'polypeptide(L)'
;MPELPEVETTKISLLPLLEQRVKRVEVRQSSLRWPIPENIEKLVGQKLLKLTRRSKYILAEFEHDTMLWHLGMSGSFRLCESNEELRKHDHLIIQFEDIELRYHDPRRFGCILWLDAQSQSKLIDTLGPEPLSENFNAEYLFEKLKNKNVGTKVAIMDNHVVVGVGNIYATESLFNLGIHPAQPASTLSLIQIEKLVLEIKRILKQAIDLGGSTLRDYTNAMGENGYFQQTLLAYGRAGEMCMNCETTLENIKLGQRASVFCPECQPLKKIQLPVKKVATVRGKKS
;
A
#
# COMPACT_ATOMS: atom_id res chain seq x y z
N MET A 1 5.97 5.54 -4.03
CA MET A 1 5.51 4.16 -4.32
C MET A 1 4.01 4.16 -4.09
N PRO A 2 3.22 3.77 -5.06
CA PRO A 2 1.78 3.66 -4.89
C PRO A 2 1.43 2.76 -3.69
N GLU A 3 0.59 3.26 -2.77
CA GLU A 3 0.00 2.53 -1.66
C GLU A 3 -1.48 2.25 -1.99
N LEU A 4 -2.28 1.81 -1.03
CA LEU A 4 -3.67 1.45 -1.30
C LEU A 4 -4.49 2.56 -1.98
N PRO A 5 -4.46 3.83 -1.53
CA PRO A 5 -5.25 4.89 -2.17
C PRO A 5 -4.87 5.13 -3.63
N GLU A 6 -3.57 5.14 -3.96
CA GLU A 6 -3.10 5.35 -5.33
C GLU A 6 -3.52 4.20 -6.25
N VAL A 7 -3.50 2.96 -5.73
CA VAL A 7 -3.97 1.79 -6.51
C VAL A 7 -5.48 1.81 -6.69
N GLU A 8 -6.23 2.24 -5.67
CA GLU A 8 -7.69 2.38 -5.75
C GLU A 8 -8.09 3.46 -6.76
N THR A 9 -7.46 4.64 -6.70
CA THR A 9 -7.73 5.73 -7.65
C THR A 9 -7.30 5.36 -9.08
N THR A 10 -6.19 4.63 -9.25
CA THR A 10 -5.84 4.06 -10.55
C THR A 10 -6.93 3.12 -11.03
N LYS A 11 -7.40 2.18 -10.21
CA LYS A 11 -8.48 1.25 -10.59
C LYS A 11 -9.75 2.01 -11.01
N ILE A 12 -10.13 3.06 -10.27
CA ILE A 12 -11.31 3.88 -10.60
C ILE A 12 -11.13 4.56 -11.96
N SER A 13 -9.96 5.12 -12.24
CA SER A 13 -9.70 5.77 -13.53
C SER A 13 -9.66 4.82 -14.74
N LEU A 14 -9.58 3.49 -14.48
CA LEU A 14 -9.65 2.46 -15.52
C LEU A 14 -11.08 1.95 -15.78
N LEU A 15 -12.10 2.39 -15.04
CA LEU A 15 -13.49 1.95 -15.25
C LEU A 15 -14.03 2.19 -16.66
N PRO A 16 -13.59 3.22 -17.42
CA PRO A 16 -14.01 3.37 -18.83
C PRO A 16 -13.65 2.20 -19.75
N LEU A 17 -12.73 1.31 -19.33
CA LEU A 17 -12.39 0.11 -20.09
C LEU A 17 -13.36 -1.06 -19.91
N LEU A 18 -14.26 -1.00 -18.93
CA LEU A 18 -15.22 -2.08 -18.69
C LEU A 18 -16.12 -2.26 -19.92
N GLU A 19 -16.44 -3.54 -20.21
CA GLU A 19 -17.21 -4.00 -21.37
C GLU A 19 -16.53 -3.77 -22.74
N GLN A 20 -15.38 -3.11 -22.78
CA GLN A 20 -14.61 -2.97 -24.02
C GLN A 20 -13.83 -4.25 -24.35
N ARG A 21 -13.69 -4.52 -25.64
CA ARG A 21 -12.99 -5.70 -26.17
C ARG A 21 -11.55 -5.35 -26.53
N VAL A 22 -10.62 -6.22 -26.11
CA VAL A 22 -9.21 -6.09 -26.49
C VAL A 22 -9.05 -6.37 -27.98
N LYS A 23 -8.46 -5.44 -28.70
CA LYS A 23 -8.17 -5.54 -30.15
C LYS A 23 -6.74 -5.99 -30.42
N ARG A 24 -5.79 -5.51 -29.62
CA ARG A 24 -4.36 -5.77 -29.79
C ARG A 24 -3.65 -5.71 -28.44
N VAL A 25 -2.61 -6.51 -28.29
CA VAL A 25 -1.65 -6.42 -27.19
C VAL A 25 -0.25 -6.28 -27.78
N GLU A 26 0.54 -5.35 -27.24
CA GLU A 26 1.93 -5.14 -27.65
C GLU A 26 2.82 -5.09 -26.41
N VAL A 27 3.77 -6.01 -26.32
CA VAL A 27 4.79 -6.05 -25.27
C VAL A 27 6.08 -5.45 -25.81
N ARG A 28 6.41 -4.22 -25.40
CA ARG A 28 7.64 -3.52 -25.81
C ARG A 28 8.84 -3.88 -24.92
N GLN A 29 8.59 -4.26 -23.67
CA GLN A 29 9.59 -4.72 -22.73
C GLN A 29 8.99 -5.79 -21.82
N SER A 30 9.40 -7.02 -22.02
CA SER A 30 8.89 -8.16 -21.25
C SER A 30 9.48 -8.26 -19.84
N SER A 31 10.69 -7.74 -19.61
CA SER A 31 11.41 -7.86 -18.33
C SER A 31 11.00 -6.76 -17.35
N LEU A 32 9.98 -7.02 -16.56
CA LEU A 32 9.62 -6.27 -15.35
C LEU A 32 10.21 -6.98 -14.10
N ARG A 33 9.65 -6.74 -12.91
CA ARG A 33 10.03 -7.50 -11.69
C ARG A 33 9.91 -9.01 -11.89
N TRP A 34 8.86 -9.44 -12.56
CA TRP A 34 8.68 -10.74 -13.17
C TRP A 34 8.38 -10.55 -14.65
N PRO A 35 8.76 -11.46 -15.52
CA PRO A 35 8.45 -11.36 -16.93
C PRO A 35 6.93 -11.21 -17.16
N ILE A 36 6.55 -10.36 -18.09
CA ILE A 36 5.18 -10.34 -18.63
C ILE A 36 4.92 -11.71 -19.25
N PRO A 37 3.75 -12.34 -19.04
CA PRO A 37 3.44 -13.64 -19.58
C PRO A 37 3.60 -13.67 -21.12
N GLU A 38 4.32 -14.66 -21.64
CA GLU A 38 4.56 -14.81 -23.10
C GLU A 38 3.25 -14.96 -23.87
N ASN A 39 2.22 -15.54 -23.25
CA ASN A 39 0.92 -15.78 -23.85
C ASN A 39 -0.11 -14.69 -23.51
N ILE A 40 0.33 -13.45 -23.22
CA ILE A 40 -0.57 -12.34 -22.89
C ILE A 40 -1.51 -11.99 -24.07
N GLU A 41 -1.14 -12.35 -25.28
CA GLU A 41 -1.96 -12.18 -26.49
C GLU A 41 -3.31 -12.92 -26.44
N LYS A 42 -3.47 -13.88 -25.53
CA LYS A 42 -4.78 -14.51 -25.24
C LYS A 42 -5.87 -13.51 -24.86
N LEU A 43 -5.49 -12.31 -24.41
CA LEU A 43 -6.47 -11.25 -24.13
C LEU A 43 -7.18 -10.75 -25.39
N VAL A 44 -6.55 -10.89 -26.58
CA VAL A 44 -7.15 -10.41 -27.82
C VAL A 44 -8.50 -11.11 -28.06
N GLY A 45 -9.51 -10.30 -28.29
CA GLY A 45 -10.87 -10.78 -28.46
C GLY A 45 -11.70 -10.85 -27.17
N GLN A 46 -11.09 -10.85 -25.98
CA GLN A 46 -11.81 -10.88 -24.70
C GLN A 46 -12.28 -9.48 -24.30
N LYS A 47 -13.42 -9.41 -23.62
CA LYS A 47 -13.90 -8.20 -22.93
C LYS A 47 -13.35 -8.12 -21.52
N LEU A 48 -13.06 -6.91 -21.06
CA LEU A 48 -12.79 -6.63 -19.65
C LEU A 48 -14.12 -6.52 -18.89
N LEU A 49 -14.41 -7.47 -18.00
CA LEU A 49 -15.68 -7.57 -17.31
C LEU A 49 -15.68 -6.86 -15.95
N LYS A 50 -14.54 -6.89 -15.25
CA LYS A 50 -14.48 -6.37 -13.89
C LYS A 50 -13.09 -5.91 -13.50
N LEU A 51 -13.05 -4.86 -12.69
CA LEU A 51 -11.83 -4.38 -12.04
C LEU A 51 -12.05 -4.36 -10.53
N THR A 52 -11.20 -5.09 -9.82
CA THR A 52 -11.21 -5.09 -8.35
C THR A 52 -9.83 -4.77 -7.82
N ARG A 53 -9.73 -4.42 -6.54
CA ARG A 53 -8.47 -4.22 -5.85
C ARG A 53 -8.36 -5.19 -4.67
N ARG A 54 -7.19 -5.77 -4.52
CA ARG A 54 -6.80 -6.50 -3.33
C ARG A 54 -5.43 -5.99 -2.87
N SER A 55 -5.33 -5.40 -1.69
CA SER A 55 -4.10 -4.76 -1.22
C SER A 55 -3.63 -3.67 -2.19
N LYS A 56 -2.44 -3.82 -2.75
CA LYS A 56 -1.84 -2.94 -3.77
C LYS A 56 -1.85 -3.58 -5.17
N TYR A 57 -2.72 -4.58 -5.38
CA TYR A 57 -2.93 -5.24 -6.67
C TYR A 57 -4.26 -4.81 -7.28
N ILE A 58 -4.27 -4.59 -8.58
CA ILE A 58 -5.48 -4.49 -9.40
C ILE A 58 -5.71 -5.86 -10.03
N LEU A 59 -6.90 -6.39 -9.88
CA LEU A 59 -7.34 -7.62 -10.51
C LEU A 59 -8.27 -7.25 -11.67
N ALA A 60 -7.84 -7.55 -12.89
CA ALA A 60 -8.57 -7.30 -14.12
C ALA A 60 -9.13 -8.63 -14.64
N GLU A 61 -10.44 -8.80 -14.52
CA GLU A 61 -11.18 -10.00 -14.89
C GLU A 61 -11.71 -9.83 -16.33
N PHE A 62 -11.21 -10.67 -17.23
CA PHE A 62 -11.65 -10.78 -18.60
C PHE A 62 -12.61 -11.97 -18.77
N GLU A 63 -13.16 -12.19 -19.97
CA GLU A 63 -14.16 -13.24 -20.20
C GLU A 63 -13.68 -14.66 -19.81
N HIS A 64 -12.37 -14.94 -19.93
CA HIS A 64 -11.82 -16.26 -19.68
C HIS A 64 -10.65 -16.28 -18.69
N ASP A 65 -10.00 -15.14 -18.49
CA ASP A 65 -8.76 -15.04 -17.73
C ASP A 65 -8.81 -13.85 -16.77
N THR A 66 -8.05 -13.92 -15.69
CA THR A 66 -7.86 -12.79 -14.78
C THR A 66 -6.40 -12.41 -14.75
N MET A 67 -6.11 -11.12 -14.87
CA MET A 67 -4.77 -10.57 -14.68
C MET A 67 -4.62 -9.92 -13.31
N LEU A 68 -3.43 -10.05 -12.75
CA LEU A 68 -2.96 -9.35 -11.56
C LEU A 68 -1.94 -8.30 -11.96
N TRP A 69 -2.24 -7.03 -11.65
CA TRP A 69 -1.37 -5.90 -11.95
C TRP A 69 -0.87 -5.25 -10.66
N HIS A 70 0.41 -4.95 -10.60
CA HIS A 70 1.04 -4.25 -9.48
C HIS A 70 1.92 -3.12 -9.97
N LEU A 71 1.70 -1.91 -9.48
CA LEU A 71 2.40 -0.71 -9.95
C LEU A 71 3.86 -0.62 -9.51
N GLY A 72 4.31 -1.43 -8.55
CA GLY A 72 5.67 -1.37 -8.03
C GLY A 72 5.95 -0.05 -7.32
N MET A 73 7.01 0.64 -7.73
CA MET A 73 7.42 1.91 -7.13
C MET A 73 7.18 3.13 -8.03
N SER A 74 7.17 2.94 -9.33
CA SER A 74 7.07 4.00 -10.34
C SER A 74 6.14 3.63 -11.49
N GLY A 75 5.49 2.47 -11.40
CA GLY A 75 4.52 2.03 -12.40
C GLY A 75 3.25 2.84 -12.34
N SER A 76 2.70 3.11 -13.50
CA SER A 76 1.40 3.76 -13.71
C SER A 76 0.72 3.20 -14.95
N PHE A 77 -0.59 3.24 -14.97
CA PHE A 77 -1.39 3.05 -16.16
C PHE A 77 -1.81 4.39 -16.72
N ARG A 78 -1.91 4.49 -18.04
CA ARG A 78 -2.43 5.66 -18.75
C ARG A 78 -3.47 5.21 -19.76
N LEU A 79 -4.58 5.93 -19.83
CA LEU A 79 -5.53 5.85 -20.93
C LEU A 79 -5.11 6.88 -21.98
N CYS A 80 -4.87 6.42 -23.19
CA CYS A 80 -4.34 7.21 -24.28
C CYS A 80 -5.18 7.03 -25.53
N GLU A 81 -5.22 8.03 -26.40
CA GLU A 81 -5.65 7.83 -27.77
C GLU A 81 -4.57 7.07 -28.55
N SER A 82 -4.96 6.29 -29.56
CA SER A 82 -4.03 5.44 -30.31
C SER A 82 -2.99 6.23 -31.14
N ASN A 83 -3.21 7.52 -31.34
CA ASN A 83 -2.30 8.43 -32.04
C ASN A 83 -1.31 9.15 -31.12
N GLU A 84 -1.43 9.04 -29.81
CA GLU A 84 -0.48 9.64 -28.89
C GLU A 84 0.92 9.01 -29.02
N GLU A 85 1.97 9.84 -28.91
CA GLU A 85 3.36 9.37 -28.94
C GLU A 85 3.66 8.42 -27.78
N LEU A 86 4.37 7.33 -28.08
CA LEU A 86 4.82 6.35 -27.10
C LEU A 86 5.99 6.87 -26.27
N ARG A 87 5.90 6.75 -24.97
CA ARG A 87 7.00 7.12 -24.07
C ARG A 87 8.03 5.99 -23.97
N LYS A 88 9.27 6.34 -23.64
CA LYS A 88 10.40 5.40 -23.51
C LYS A 88 10.12 4.20 -22.61
N HIS A 89 9.33 4.39 -21.55
CA HIS A 89 9.06 3.37 -20.54
C HIS A 89 7.62 2.85 -20.56
N ASP A 90 6.91 3.03 -21.68
CA ASP A 90 5.66 2.33 -21.93
C ASP A 90 6.01 0.90 -22.34
N HIS A 91 5.81 -0.05 -21.42
CA HIS A 91 6.30 -1.42 -21.57
C HIS A 91 5.26 -2.39 -22.11
N LEU A 92 3.98 -2.13 -21.84
CA LEU A 92 2.84 -2.89 -22.34
C LEU A 92 1.78 -1.93 -22.84
N ILE A 93 1.19 -2.26 -24.00
CA ILE A 93 0.07 -1.57 -24.59
C ILE A 93 -1.05 -2.60 -24.79
N ILE A 94 -2.23 -2.32 -24.25
CA ILE A 94 -3.44 -3.09 -24.49
C ILE A 94 -4.41 -2.13 -25.20
N GLN A 95 -4.64 -2.37 -26.47
CA GLN A 95 -5.58 -1.59 -27.26
C GLN A 95 -6.98 -2.18 -27.10
N PHE A 96 -7.90 -1.39 -26.61
CA PHE A 96 -9.33 -1.63 -26.62
C PHE A 96 -9.96 -1.02 -27.88
N GLU A 97 -11.28 -0.88 -27.93
CA GLU A 97 -11.96 -0.40 -29.14
C GLU A 97 -11.48 1.01 -29.53
N ASP A 98 -11.57 1.96 -28.59
CA ASP A 98 -11.27 3.38 -28.86
C ASP A 98 -10.11 3.93 -28.03
N ILE A 99 -9.63 3.18 -27.06
CA ILE A 99 -8.66 3.63 -26.05
C ILE A 99 -7.52 2.63 -25.96
N GLU A 100 -6.31 3.11 -25.78
CA GLU A 100 -5.14 2.31 -25.40
C GLU A 100 -4.88 2.43 -23.90
N LEU A 101 -4.75 1.30 -23.22
CA LEU A 101 -4.18 1.20 -21.90
C LEU A 101 -2.68 0.99 -22.01
N ARG A 102 -1.89 1.95 -21.52
CA ARG A 102 -0.43 1.87 -21.53
C ARG A 102 0.12 1.72 -20.12
N TYR A 103 0.94 0.69 -19.93
CA TYR A 103 1.68 0.48 -18.68
C TYR A 103 3.06 1.11 -18.75
N HIS A 104 3.29 2.13 -17.95
CA HIS A 104 4.54 2.90 -17.87
C HIS A 104 5.27 2.61 -16.56
N ASP A 105 6.54 2.15 -16.60
CA ASP A 105 7.31 1.88 -15.37
C ASP A 105 8.83 2.07 -15.57
N PRO A 106 9.37 3.26 -15.35
CA PRO A 106 10.80 3.54 -15.53
C PRO A 106 11.73 2.64 -14.73
N ARG A 107 11.30 2.17 -13.55
CA ARG A 107 12.12 1.34 -12.67
C ARG A 107 11.88 -0.16 -12.84
N ARG A 108 10.84 -0.56 -13.52
CA ARG A 108 10.46 -1.96 -13.79
C ARG A 108 10.27 -2.81 -12.52
N PHE A 109 9.74 -2.21 -11.45
CA PHE A 109 9.43 -2.88 -10.18
C PHE A 109 7.98 -3.33 -10.05
N GLY A 110 7.16 -3.01 -11.02
CA GLY A 110 5.81 -3.52 -11.12
C GLY A 110 5.75 -4.92 -11.71
N CYS A 111 4.56 -5.46 -11.80
CA CYS A 111 4.33 -6.73 -12.47
C CYS A 111 2.95 -6.80 -13.13
N ILE A 112 2.89 -7.59 -14.18
CA ILE A 112 1.70 -7.93 -14.95
C ILE A 112 1.71 -9.45 -15.06
N LEU A 113 0.77 -10.14 -14.42
CA LEU A 113 0.75 -11.59 -14.29
C LEU A 113 -0.64 -12.14 -14.55
N TRP A 114 -0.73 -13.42 -14.95
CA TRP A 114 -1.98 -14.16 -14.83
C TRP A 114 -2.26 -14.46 -13.36
N LEU A 115 -3.53 -14.38 -12.96
CA LEU A 115 -3.98 -14.84 -11.65
C LEU A 115 -4.33 -16.32 -11.75
N ASP A 116 -3.32 -17.18 -11.70
CA ASP A 116 -3.45 -18.62 -11.59
C ASP A 116 -3.39 -19.08 -10.13
N ALA A 117 -3.54 -20.40 -9.89
CA ALA A 117 -3.51 -20.97 -8.55
C ALA A 117 -2.21 -20.68 -7.80
N GLN A 118 -1.08 -20.60 -8.50
CA GLN A 118 0.22 -20.33 -7.89
C GLN A 118 0.37 -18.85 -7.48
N SER A 119 -0.01 -17.91 -8.35
CA SER A 119 0.03 -16.48 -8.05
C SER A 119 -1.02 -16.11 -6.99
N GLN A 120 -2.22 -16.72 -7.04
CA GLN A 120 -3.26 -16.60 -6.02
C GLN A 120 -2.71 -17.00 -4.65
N SER A 121 -2.18 -18.21 -4.51
CA SER A 121 -1.64 -18.72 -3.25
C SER A 121 -0.49 -17.88 -2.70
N LYS A 122 0.45 -17.47 -3.54
CA LYS A 122 1.64 -16.73 -3.08
C LYS A 122 1.40 -15.25 -2.80
N LEU A 123 0.56 -14.59 -3.59
CA LEU A 123 0.45 -13.14 -3.60
C LEU A 123 -0.83 -12.61 -2.91
N ILE A 124 -1.88 -13.42 -2.84
CA ILE A 124 -3.20 -13.00 -2.39
C ILE A 124 -3.63 -13.68 -1.08
N ASP A 125 -3.55 -15.02 -1.00
CA ASP A 125 -4.15 -15.80 0.10
C ASP A 125 -3.47 -15.54 1.45
N THR A 126 -2.20 -15.17 1.46
CA THR A 126 -1.46 -14.87 2.69
C THR A 126 -1.69 -13.47 3.23
N LEU A 127 -2.42 -12.61 2.50
CA LEU A 127 -2.63 -11.23 2.88
C LEU A 127 -3.64 -11.08 4.03
N GLY A 128 -3.35 -10.17 4.95
CA GLY A 128 -4.27 -9.72 5.99
C GLY A 128 -5.54 -9.06 5.43
N PRO A 129 -6.46 -8.61 6.29
CA PRO A 129 -7.71 -7.99 5.86
C PRO A 129 -7.49 -6.66 5.15
N GLU A 130 -8.46 -6.29 4.31
CA GLU A 130 -8.57 -4.94 3.76
C GLU A 130 -8.87 -3.94 4.89
N PRO A 131 -8.13 -2.82 4.97
CA PRO A 131 -8.26 -1.88 6.09
C PRO A 131 -9.62 -1.21 6.16
N LEU A 132 -10.34 -1.08 5.05
CA LEU A 132 -11.67 -0.46 5.00
C LEU A 132 -12.81 -1.47 5.22
N SER A 133 -12.51 -2.77 5.37
CA SER A 133 -13.54 -3.80 5.64
C SER A 133 -13.85 -3.92 7.14
N GLU A 134 -14.98 -4.58 7.45
CA GLU A 134 -15.37 -4.94 8.82
C GLU A 134 -14.40 -5.92 9.48
N ASN A 135 -13.67 -6.72 8.71
CA ASN A 135 -12.68 -7.68 9.20
C ASN A 135 -11.45 -7.01 9.81
N PHE A 136 -11.17 -5.74 9.49
CA PHE A 136 -10.15 -4.94 10.14
C PHE A 136 -10.78 -4.14 11.27
N ASN A 137 -10.76 -4.68 12.48
CA ASN A 137 -11.33 -4.10 13.69
C ASN A 137 -10.33 -4.15 14.85
N ALA A 138 -10.70 -3.60 15.99
CA ALA A 138 -9.82 -3.46 17.15
C ALA A 138 -9.43 -4.83 17.75
N GLU A 139 -10.36 -5.74 17.86
CA GLU A 139 -10.16 -7.09 18.40
C GLU A 139 -9.17 -7.87 17.53
N TYR A 140 -9.37 -7.84 16.21
CA TYR A 140 -8.46 -8.46 15.25
C TYR A 140 -7.05 -7.89 15.38
N LEU A 141 -6.92 -6.55 15.36
CA LEU A 141 -5.61 -5.90 15.41
C LEU A 141 -4.91 -6.14 16.73
N PHE A 142 -5.64 -6.12 17.86
CA PHE A 142 -5.10 -6.45 19.17
C PHE A 142 -4.49 -7.86 19.19
N GLU A 143 -5.23 -8.87 18.73
CA GLU A 143 -4.74 -10.24 18.66
C GLU A 143 -3.48 -10.38 17.79
N LYS A 144 -3.42 -9.65 16.69
CA LYS A 144 -2.24 -9.65 15.78
C LYS A 144 -1.02 -8.95 16.39
N LEU A 145 -1.22 -7.95 17.25
CA LEU A 145 -0.13 -7.13 17.79
C LEU A 145 0.35 -7.57 19.19
N LYS A 146 -0.45 -8.22 20.02
CA LYS A 146 -0.17 -8.52 21.44
C LYS A 146 1.18 -9.20 21.70
N ASN A 147 1.74 -9.90 20.73
CA ASN A 147 3.04 -10.58 20.84
C ASN A 147 4.12 -9.99 19.92
N LYS A 148 3.86 -8.87 19.24
CA LYS A 148 4.82 -8.25 18.32
C LYS A 148 5.65 -7.19 19.04
N ASN A 149 6.92 -7.50 19.30
CA ASN A 149 7.87 -6.56 19.94
C ASN A 149 8.54 -5.59 18.95
N VAL A 150 8.23 -5.69 17.66
CA VAL A 150 8.67 -4.72 16.65
C VAL A 150 7.92 -3.39 16.84
N GLY A 151 8.50 -2.29 16.34
CA GLY A 151 7.86 -0.98 16.38
C GLY A 151 6.47 -1.00 15.71
N THR A 152 5.53 -0.26 16.28
CA THR A 152 4.14 -0.22 15.81
C THR A 152 4.04 0.10 14.32
N LYS A 153 4.87 1.03 13.84
CA LYS A 153 4.92 1.35 12.41
C LYS A 153 5.26 0.14 11.54
N VAL A 154 6.27 -0.62 11.94
CA VAL A 154 6.68 -1.84 11.20
C VAL A 154 5.57 -2.88 11.23
N ALA A 155 4.91 -3.03 12.38
CA ALA A 155 3.82 -4.00 12.54
C ALA A 155 2.61 -3.71 11.67
N ILE A 156 2.17 -2.45 11.57
CA ILE A 156 1.01 -2.07 10.73
C ILE A 156 1.33 -1.97 9.23
N MET A 157 2.61 -1.94 8.86
CA MET A 157 3.06 -2.02 7.48
C MET A 157 3.24 -3.45 6.97
N ASP A 158 3.11 -4.44 7.86
CA ASP A 158 3.16 -5.87 7.51
C ASP A 158 1.85 -6.27 6.84
N ASN A 159 1.91 -6.65 5.56
CA ASN A 159 0.74 -7.05 4.77
C ASN A 159 0.01 -8.30 5.31
N HIS A 160 0.63 -9.07 6.21
CA HIS A 160 -0.04 -10.18 6.93
C HIS A 160 -0.87 -9.69 8.14
N VAL A 161 -0.64 -8.45 8.57
CA VAL A 161 -1.41 -7.80 9.66
C VAL A 161 -2.55 -7.00 9.07
N VAL A 162 -2.26 -6.07 8.19
CA VAL A 162 -3.25 -5.29 7.43
C VAL A 162 -2.65 -4.91 6.08
N VAL A 163 -3.44 -5.00 5.03
CA VAL A 163 -2.92 -4.71 3.71
C VAL A 163 -2.99 -3.22 3.35
N GLY A 164 -2.17 -2.82 2.40
CA GLY A 164 -2.28 -1.53 1.75
C GLY A 164 -1.75 -0.33 2.54
N VAL A 165 -1.57 -0.45 3.85
CA VAL A 165 -0.97 0.59 4.70
C VAL A 165 0.53 0.60 4.46
N GLY A 166 1.02 1.64 3.80
CA GLY A 166 2.44 1.78 3.51
C GLY A 166 3.10 2.86 4.37
N ASN A 167 4.24 3.38 3.88
CA ASN A 167 5.08 4.29 4.66
C ASN A 167 4.42 5.65 4.93
N ILE A 168 3.64 6.15 3.98
CA ILE A 168 2.94 7.42 4.09
C ILE A 168 1.86 7.31 5.16
N TYR A 169 0.91 6.42 4.94
CA TYR A 169 -0.29 6.33 5.76
C TYR A 169 -0.02 5.77 7.17
N ALA A 170 0.99 4.90 7.34
CA ALA A 170 1.46 4.47 8.65
C ALA A 170 2.09 5.63 9.45
N THR A 171 2.90 6.48 8.80
CA THR A 171 3.50 7.67 9.45
C THR A 171 2.41 8.64 9.91
N GLU A 172 1.51 9.02 9.03
CA GLU A 172 0.45 9.98 9.33
C GLU A 172 -0.52 9.48 10.40
N SER A 173 -0.95 8.20 10.31
CA SER A 173 -1.84 7.60 11.33
C SER A 173 -1.22 7.63 12.73
N LEU A 174 0.07 7.31 12.85
CA LEU A 174 0.75 7.32 14.14
C LEU A 174 1.01 8.74 14.65
N PHE A 175 1.32 9.68 13.75
CA PHE A 175 1.49 11.09 14.10
C PHE A 175 0.20 11.67 14.68
N ASN A 176 -0.92 11.47 14.00
CA ASN A 176 -2.23 11.98 14.44
C ASN A 176 -2.66 11.45 15.82
N LEU A 177 -2.19 10.27 16.19
CA LEU A 177 -2.51 9.65 17.48
C LEU A 177 -1.46 9.85 18.57
N GLY A 178 -0.36 10.55 18.28
CA GLY A 178 0.73 10.74 19.23
C GLY A 178 1.43 9.42 19.60
N ILE A 179 1.41 8.42 18.74
CA ILE A 179 2.09 7.13 18.95
C ILE A 179 3.47 7.17 18.32
N HIS A 180 4.52 6.95 19.14
CA HIS A 180 5.89 6.89 18.62
C HIS A 180 6.05 5.69 17.66
N PRO A 181 6.63 5.87 16.45
CA PRO A 181 6.70 4.82 15.44
C PRO A 181 7.50 3.58 15.88
N ALA A 182 8.48 3.75 16.79
CA ALA A 182 9.26 2.66 17.37
C ALA A 182 8.63 2.05 18.64
N GLN A 183 7.50 2.56 19.15
CA GLN A 183 6.85 1.95 20.31
C GLN A 183 6.50 0.49 19.98
N PRO A 184 6.90 -0.50 20.80
CA PRO A 184 6.59 -1.89 20.55
C PRO A 184 5.09 -2.12 20.41
N ALA A 185 4.67 -2.79 19.35
CA ALA A 185 3.25 -2.95 19.04
C ALA A 185 2.49 -3.70 20.15
N SER A 186 3.16 -4.65 20.83
CA SER A 186 2.60 -5.40 21.96
C SER A 186 2.27 -4.55 23.21
N THR A 187 2.72 -3.29 23.26
CA THR A 187 2.49 -2.39 24.42
C THR A 187 1.29 -1.47 24.22
N LEU A 188 0.67 -1.51 23.06
CA LEU A 188 -0.54 -0.73 22.81
C LEU A 188 -1.72 -1.29 23.59
N SER A 189 -2.43 -0.42 24.31
CA SER A 189 -3.70 -0.79 24.95
C SER A 189 -4.80 -1.00 23.90
N LEU A 190 -5.85 -1.72 24.26
CA LEU A 190 -7.01 -1.92 23.38
C LEU A 190 -7.61 -0.59 22.91
N ILE A 191 -7.69 0.42 23.78
CA ILE A 191 -8.18 1.77 23.43
C ILE A 191 -7.28 2.45 22.39
N GLN A 192 -5.96 2.30 22.50
CA GLN A 192 -5.04 2.85 21.51
C GLN A 192 -5.19 2.12 20.17
N ILE A 193 -5.40 0.82 20.18
CA ILE A 193 -5.61 0.00 18.99
C ILE A 193 -6.93 0.35 18.31
N GLU A 194 -8.00 0.55 19.07
CA GLU A 194 -9.29 1.01 18.55
C GLU A 194 -9.14 2.35 17.81
N LYS A 195 -8.49 3.32 18.46
CA LYS A 195 -8.20 4.61 17.81
C LYS A 195 -7.33 4.45 16.56
N LEU A 196 -6.35 3.54 16.58
CA LEU A 196 -5.46 3.29 15.45
C LEU A 196 -6.21 2.69 14.26
N VAL A 197 -7.13 1.75 14.49
CA VAL A 197 -8.00 1.19 13.44
C VAL A 197 -8.86 2.28 12.82
N LEU A 198 -9.52 3.11 13.64
CA LEU A 198 -10.37 4.20 13.15
C LEU A 198 -9.56 5.23 12.35
N GLU A 199 -8.37 5.58 12.84
CA GLU A 199 -7.51 6.56 12.16
C GLU A 199 -6.95 6.03 10.83
N ILE A 200 -6.53 4.76 10.76
CA ILE A 200 -6.11 4.14 9.50
C ILE A 200 -7.26 4.15 8.49
N LYS A 201 -8.47 3.79 8.90
CA LYS A 201 -9.65 3.83 8.01
C LYS A 201 -9.93 5.25 7.52
N ARG A 202 -9.91 6.22 8.43
CA ARG A 202 -10.18 7.63 8.14
C ARG A 202 -9.20 8.20 7.13
N ILE A 203 -7.89 8.02 7.37
CA ILE A 203 -6.84 8.61 6.53
C ILE A 203 -6.80 7.97 5.14
N LEU A 204 -6.99 6.65 5.04
CA LEU A 204 -7.03 5.96 3.76
C LEU A 204 -8.26 6.37 2.94
N LYS A 205 -9.42 6.52 3.58
CA LYS A 205 -10.64 7.01 2.90
C LYS A 205 -10.44 8.42 2.39
N GLN A 206 -9.96 9.33 3.24
CA GLN A 206 -9.66 10.70 2.85
C GLN A 206 -8.65 10.77 1.69
N ALA A 207 -7.62 9.92 1.71
CA ALA A 207 -6.65 9.86 0.64
C ALA A 207 -7.25 9.37 -0.69
N ILE A 208 -8.15 8.40 -0.67
CA ILE A 208 -8.89 7.95 -1.86
C ILE A 208 -9.76 9.09 -2.40
N ASP A 209 -10.51 9.76 -1.53
CA ASP A 209 -11.42 10.85 -1.91
C ASP A 209 -10.65 12.05 -2.54
N LEU A 210 -9.38 12.25 -2.16
CA LEU A 210 -8.48 13.27 -2.71
C LEU A 210 -7.62 12.79 -3.90
N GLY A 211 -7.91 11.62 -4.46
CA GLY A 211 -7.20 11.09 -5.64
C GLY A 211 -5.83 10.50 -5.36
N GLY A 212 -5.51 10.19 -4.09
CA GLY A 212 -4.20 9.70 -3.67
C GLY A 212 -3.18 10.81 -3.44
N SER A 213 -1.92 10.41 -3.23
CA SER A 213 -0.80 11.32 -2.95
C SER A 213 0.17 11.34 -4.15
N THR A 214 0.31 12.49 -4.79
CA THR A 214 1.29 12.72 -5.86
C THR A 214 2.60 13.24 -5.25
N LEU A 215 3.46 12.34 -4.78
CA LEU A 215 4.72 12.74 -4.15
C LEU A 215 5.86 13.04 -5.15
N ARG A 216 5.79 12.49 -6.36
CA ARG A 216 6.76 12.74 -7.46
C ARG A 216 6.11 12.55 -8.82
N ASP A 217 5.96 11.30 -9.26
CA ASP A 217 5.60 10.96 -10.64
C ASP A 217 4.27 10.22 -10.74
N TYR A 218 3.50 10.12 -9.63
CA TYR A 218 2.21 9.45 -9.66
C TYR A 218 1.14 10.38 -10.22
N THR A 219 0.49 9.90 -11.26
CA THR A 219 -0.80 10.40 -11.77
C THR A 219 -1.73 9.19 -11.92
N ASN A 220 -3.03 9.43 -11.87
CA ASN A 220 -4.00 8.39 -12.21
C ASN A 220 -3.97 8.11 -13.72
N ALA A 221 -4.75 7.14 -14.20
CA ALA A 221 -4.72 6.76 -15.61
C ALA A 221 -5.22 7.85 -16.58
N MET A 222 -5.89 8.88 -16.09
CA MET A 222 -6.33 10.08 -16.84
C MET A 222 -5.29 11.21 -16.81
N GLY A 223 -4.14 11.00 -16.15
CA GLY A 223 -3.08 12.01 -16.04
C GLY A 223 -3.32 13.04 -14.91
N GLU A 224 -4.30 12.81 -14.05
CA GLU A 224 -4.63 13.74 -12.96
C GLU A 224 -3.76 13.48 -11.72
N ASN A 225 -3.38 14.55 -11.04
CA ASN A 225 -2.62 14.50 -9.79
C ASN A 225 -3.53 14.25 -8.59
N GLY A 226 -3.02 13.49 -7.62
CA GLY A 226 -3.65 13.42 -6.30
C GLY A 226 -3.28 14.62 -5.43
N TYR A 227 -4.18 15.03 -4.56
CA TYR A 227 -4.02 16.22 -3.70
C TYR A 227 -3.73 15.89 -2.24
N PHE A 228 -3.74 14.60 -1.85
CA PHE A 228 -3.54 14.21 -0.45
C PHE A 228 -2.18 14.65 0.11
N GLN A 229 -1.14 14.77 -0.71
CA GLN A 229 0.18 15.22 -0.22
C GLN A 229 0.15 16.59 0.46
N GLN A 230 -0.80 17.46 0.11
CA GLN A 230 -0.94 18.78 0.72
C GLN A 230 -1.42 18.73 2.18
N THR A 231 -1.93 17.58 2.63
CA THR A 231 -2.43 17.35 3.98
C THR A 231 -1.44 16.62 4.89
N LEU A 232 -0.23 16.29 4.39
CA LEU A 232 0.76 15.54 5.16
C LEU A 232 1.36 16.38 6.29
N LEU A 233 1.31 15.84 7.50
CA LEU A 233 1.77 16.52 8.71
C LEU A 233 3.17 16.08 9.16
N ALA A 234 3.58 14.87 8.82
CA ALA A 234 4.87 14.31 9.22
C ALA A 234 5.66 13.69 8.06
N TYR A 235 5.01 12.92 7.19
CA TYR A 235 5.71 12.20 6.13
C TYR A 235 6.43 13.16 5.18
N GLY A 236 7.75 12.94 4.98
CA GLY A 236 8.57 13.75 4.10
C GLY A 236 9.05 15.09 4.71
N ARG A 237 8.63 15.41 5.93
CA ARG A 237 8.87 16.70 6.58
C ARG A 237 9.95 16.67 7.68
N ALA A 238 10.89 15.73 7.60
CA ALA A 238 12.01 15.66 8.54
C ALA A 238 12.83 16.95 8.55
N GLY A 239 13.10 17.51 9.73
CA GLY A 239 13.78 18.78 9.91
C GLY A 239 12.88 20.02 9.85
N GLU A 240 11.60 19.87 9.47
CA GLU A 240 10.62 20.95 9.53
C GLU A 240 9.95 21.04 10.92
N MET A 241 9.28 22.14 11.19
CA MET A 241 8.52 22.32 12.43
C MET A 241 7.24 21.49 12.44
N CYS A 242 6.96 20.88 13.57
CA CYS A 242 5.70 20.18 13.83
C CYS A 242 4.54 21.19 13.83
N MET A 243 3.48 20.92 13.09
CA MET A 243 2.31 21.80 13.01
C MET A 243 1.51 21.88 14.31
N ASN A 244 1.74 20.96 15.26
CA ASN A 244 1.00 20.91 16.53
C ASN A 244 1.73 21.62 17.69
N CYS A 245 3.08 21.57 17.73
CA CYS A 245 3.87 22.07 18.88
C CYS A 245 5.17 22.79 18.50
N GLU A 246 5.41 23.01 17.20
CA GLU A 246 6.57 23.72 16.64
C GLU A 246 7.94 23.05 16.89
N THR A 247 7.99 21.91 17.60
CA THR A 247 9.21 21.13 17.76
C THR A 247 9.67 20.56 16.41
N THR A 248 10.97 20.54 16.16
CA THR A 248 11.53 19.99 14.92
C THR A 248 11.20 18.50 14.78
N LEU A 249 10.67 18.12 13.62
CA LEU A 249 10.36 16.73 13.28
C LEU A 249 11.65 15.94 13.07
N GLU A 250 11.77 14.81 13.74
CA GLU A 250 12.89 13.88 13.63
C GLU A 250 12.62 12.73 12.66
N ASN A 251 13.72 12.10 12.21
CA ASN A 251 13.64 10.92 11.34
C ASN A 251 14.48 9.79 11.91
N ILE A 252 13.86 8.62 12.06
CA ILE A 252 14.55 7.37 12.41
C ILE A 252 14.34 6.31 11.34
N LYS A 253 15.25 5.35 11.25
CA LYS A 253 15.14 4.23 10.32
C LYS A 253 14.53 3.01 11.01
N LEU A 254 13.34 2.60 10.57
CA LEU A 254 12.63 1.42 11.07
C LEU A 254 12.28 0.49 9.90
N GLY A 255 12.61 -0.79 10.02
CA GLY A 255 12.29 -1.78 8.99
C GLY A 255 12.74 -1.35 7.57
N GLN A 256 13.96 -0.80 7.44
CA GLN A 256 14.52 -0.27 6.19
C GLN A 256 13.77 0.97 5.63
N ARG A 257 12.88 1.62 6.40
CA ARG A 257 12.09 2.79 5.98
C ARG A 257 12.39 3.99 6.87
N ALA A 258 12.44 5.17 6.24
CA ALA A 258 12.43 6.44 6.95
C ALA A 258 11.11 6.60 7.72
N SER A 259 11.18 7.03 8.96
CA SER A 259 10.04 7.20 9.86
C SER A 259 10.14 8.55 10.53
N VAL A 260 9.42 9.53 10.00
CA VAL A 260 9.36 10.89 10.56
C VAL A 260 8.35 10.93 11.69
N PHE A 261 8.67 11.63 12.77
CA PHE A 261 7.82 11.78 13.95
C PHE A 261 8.16 13.07 14.69
N CYS A 262 7.28 13.53 15.57
CA CYS A 262 7.56 14.61 16.49
C CYS A 262 7.99 14.04 17.84
N PRO A 263 9.19 14.35 18.37
CA PRO A 263 9.66 13.80 19.63
C PRO A 263 8.81 14.26 20.85
N GLU A 264 8.21 15.45 20.77
CA GLU A 264 7.33 15.99 21.80
C GLU A 264 5.91 15.41 21.73
N CYS A 265 5.27 15.42 20.56
CA CYS A 265 3.91 14.90 20.38
C CYS A 265 3.84 13.36 20.44
N GLN A 266 4.93 12.67 20.09
CA GLN A 266 5.02 11.22 20.01
C GLN A 266 6.15 10.68 20.92
N PRO A 267 6.11 10.92 22.25
CA PRO A 267 7.18 10.47 23.14
C PRO A 267 7.25 8.94 23.20
N LEU A 268 8.45 8.38 23.12
CA LEU A 268 8.65 6.95 23.32
C LEU A 268 8.41 6.59 24.79
N LYS A 269 7.31 5.90 25.07
CA LYS A 269 6.99 5.44 26.43
C LYS A 269 7.99 4.37 26.88
N LYS A 270 8.72 4.64 27.96
CA LYS A 270 9.59 3.64 28.60
C LYS A 270 8.72 2.49 29.11
N ILE A 271 8.95 1.28 28.60
CA ILE A 271 8.26 0.10 29.09
C ILE A 271 8.96 -0.34 30.37
N GLN A 272 8.27 -0.31 31.50
CA GLN A 272 8.70 -1.08 32.66
C GLN A 272 8.39 -2.55 32.37
N LEU A 273 9.39 -3.30 31.89
CA LEU A 273 9.24 -4.75 31.80
C LEU A 273 8.97 -5.29 33.21
N PRO A 274 7.97 -6.16 33.40
CA PRO A 274 7.75 -6.79 34.68
C PRO A 274 9.02 -7.54 35.06
N VAL A 275 9.65 -7.16 36.17
CA VAL A 275 10.82 -7.84 36.74
C VAL A 275 10.40 -9.28 36.99
N LYS A 276 10.91 -10.23 36.21
CA LYS A 276 10.74 -11.65 36.49
C LYS A 276 11.36 -11.87 37.87
N LYS A 277 10.53 -12.07 38.92
CA LYS A 277 11.00 -12.53 40.23
C LYS A 277 11.72 -13.86 40.00
N VAL A 278 13.03 -13.84 40.11
CA VAL A 278 13.82 -15.07 40.13
C VAL A 278 13.41 -15.78 41.43
N ALA A 279 12.75 -16.90 41.27
CA ALA A 279 12.41 -17.77 42.43
C ALA A 279 13.74 -18.29 42.99
N THR A 280 14.10 -17.81 44.18
CA THR A 280 15.25 -18.30 44.92
C THR A 280 14.94 -19.74 45.37
N VAL A 281 15.53 -20.70 44.70
CA VAL A 281 15.47 -22.10 45.14
C VAL A 281 16.29 -22.19 46.44
N ARG A 282 15.61 -22.24 47.56
CA ARG A 282 16.24 -22.59 48.85
C ARG A 282 16.64 -24.05 48.79
N GLY A 283 17.92 -24.30 48.63
CA GLY A 283 18.49 -25.62 48.79
C GLY A 283 18.21 -26.16 50.19
N LYS A 284 17.52 -27.29 50.28
CA LYS A 284 17.51 -28.12 51.50
C LYS A 284 18.87 -28.70 51.70
N LYS A 285 19.53 -28.32 52.79
CA LYS A 285 20.63 -29.09 53.38
C LYS A 285 20.03 -30.26 54.11
N SER A 286 20.39 -31.45 53.76
CA SER A 286 20.32 -32.66 54.55
C SER A 286 21.73 -33.07 54.94
#